data_1aa4426ced18f6f9ef65a42dcc6c752c
#
_entry.id   1aa4426ced18f6f9ef65a42dcc6c752c
#
_cell.length_a   1.000
_cell.length_b   1.000
_cell.length_c   1.000
_cell.angle_alpha   90.00
_cell.angle_beta   90.00
_cell.angle_gamma   90.00
#
_symmetry.space_group_name_H-M   'P 1'
#
loop_
_entity.id
_entity.type
_entity.pdbx_description
1 polymer ?
#
loop_
_entity_poly.entity_id
_entity_poly.type
_entity_poly.pdbx_seq_one_letter_code
_entity_poly.pdbx_strand_id
1 'polypeptide(L)'
;MDLTDSYSQLLTNLLPRGPAWEGDDPLLLGLAPSYSRAHQRGDNLMLEVDPRTTTELIDRYEQITGLPDSCAPPGIQTLAQRQQRLDAKVNVTGGINKAFYLAQWRLLVLMREALQSSSKVLELARLSASRH
;
A
#
# COMPACT_ATOMS: atom_id res chain seq x y z
N MET A 1 -20.47 1.26 12.43
CA MET A 1 -20.24 0.49 13.66
C MET A 1 -18.72 0.47 13.86
N ASP A 2 -18.23 0.98 14.94
CA ASP A 2 -16.79 1.03 15.17
C ASP A 2 -16.29 -0.38 15.52
N LEU A 3 -15.08 -0.72 15.10
CA LEU A 3 -14.47 -2.02 15.38
C LEU A 3 -14.35 -2.29 16.88
N THR A 4 -14.10 -1.25 17.67
CA THR A 4 -14.06 -1.30 19.13
C THR A 4 -15.41 -1.72 19.73
N ASP A 5 -16.51 -1.15 19.21
CA ASP A 5 -17.87 -1.50 19.65
C ASP A 5 -18.19 -2.96 19.34
N SER A 6 -17.77 -3.42 18.15
CA SER A 6 -17.95 -4.83 17.74
C SER A 6 -17.21 -5.78 18.68
N TYR A 7 -15.97 -5.45 19.07
CA TYR A 7 -15.23 -6.26 20.04
C TYR A 7 -15.81 -6.20 21.45
N SER A 8 -16.31 -5.06 21.87
CA SER A 8 -17.03 -4.93 23.16
C SER A 8 -18.23 -5.88 23.20
N GLN A 9 -19.05 -5.90 22.16
CA GLN A 9 -20.20 -6.80 22.05
C GLN A 9 -19.77 -8.28 22.00
N LEU A 10 -18.72 -8.61 21.24
CA LEU A 10 -18.21 -9.98 21.17
C LEU A 10 -17.73 -10.47 22.54
N LEU A 11 -16.98 -9.66 23.27
CA LEU A 11 -16.48 -9.99 24.61
C LEU A 11 -17.63 -10.16 25.61
N THR A 12 -18.63 -9.29 25.56
CA THR A 12 -19.84 -9.41 26.40
C THR A 12 -20.59 -10.71 26.09
N ASN A 13 -20.70 -11.10 24.83
CA ASN A 13 -21.38 -12.33 24.41
C ASN A 13 -20.63 -13.62 24.84
N LEU A 14 -19.35 -13.53 25.20
CA LEU A 14 -18.60 -14.67 25.76
C LEU A 14 -18.89 -14.92 27.25
N LEU A 15 -19.49 -13.95 27.94
CA LEU A 15 -19.85 -14.13 29.34
C LEU A 15 -21.05 -15.05 29.50
N PRO A 16 -21.12 -15.81 30.60
CA PRO A 16 -22.29 -16.59 30.93
C PRO A 16 -23.51 -15.72 31.10
N ARG A 17 -24.68 -16.19 30.72
CA ARG A 17 -25.93 -15.48 30.94
C ARG A 17 -26.33 -15.54 32.42
N GLY A 18 -26.64 -14.39 33.02
CA GLY A 18 -27.11 -14.30 34.39
C GLY A 18 -26.96 -12.88 34.96
N PRO A 19 -27.72 -12.56 36.00
CA PRO A 19 -27.77 -11.24 36.58
C PRO A 19 -26.43 -10.70 37.09
N ALA A 20 -25.48 -11.59 37.39
CA ALA A 20 -24.11 -11.18 37.81
C ALA A 20 -23.24 -10.64 36.65
N TRP A 21 -23.67 -10.89 35.40
CA TRP A 21 -22.93 -10.53 34.18
C TRP A 21 -23.73 -9.59 33.26
N GLU A 22 -24.88 -9.11 33.77
CA GLU A 22 -25.70 -8.13 33.08
C GLU A 22 -25.17 -6.73 33.37
N GLY A 23 -24.69 -6.05 32.33
CA GLY A 23 -24.17 -4.67 32.39
C GLY A 23 -22.84 -4.50 31.69
N ASP A 24 -22.38 -3.26 31.66
CA ASP A 24 -21.09 -2.90 31.09
C ASP A 24 -19.97 -3.23 32.08
N ASP A 25 -19.23 -4.30 31.80
CA ASP A 25 -18.04 -4.65 32.58
C ASP A 25 -16.87 -3.73 32.17
N PRO A 26 -16.33 -2.92 33.09
CA PRO A 26 -15.20 -2.04 32.81
C PRO A 26 -13.96 -2.77 32.29
N LEU A 27 -13.76 -4.03 32.67
CA LEU A 27 -12.64 -4.84 32.19
C LEU A 27 -12.79 -5.13 30.69
N LEU A 28 -13.98 -5.52 30.25
CA LEU A 28 -14.27 -5.82 28.83
C LEU A 28 -14.19 -4.55 28.00
N LEU A 29 -14.72 -3.43 28.48
CA LEU A 29 -14.59 -2.14 27.82
C LEU A 29 -13.13 -1.70 27.70
N GLY A 30 -12.30 -1.98 28.69
CA GLY A 30 -10.85 -1.72 28.64
C GLY A 30 -10.07 -2.62 27.70
N LEU A 31 -10.53 -3.88 27.48
CA LEU A 31 -9.88 -4.84 26.60
C LEU A 31 -10.25 -4.62 25.11
N ALA A 32 -11.48 -4.24 24.81
CA ALA A 32 -11.98 -4.09 23.45
C ALA A 32 -11.08 -3.24 22.52
N PRO A 33 -10.52 -2.08 22.93
CA PRO A 33 -9.60 -1.30 22.12
C PRO A 33 -8.31 -2.06 21.77
N SER A 34 -7.85 -2.95 22.64
CA SER A 34 -6.63 -3.73 22.40
C SER A 34 -6.85 -4.77 21.30
N TYR A 35 -7.98 -5.45 21.32
CA TYR A 35 -8.37 -6.38 20.25
C TYR A 35 -8.63 -5.66 18.94
N SER A 36 -9.30 -4.52 18.96
CA SER A 36 -9.51 -3.67 17.78
C SER A 36 -8.18 -3.27 17.12
N ARG A 37 -7.20 -2.82 17.90
CA ARG A 37 -5.86 -2.48 17.37
C ARG A 37 -5.13 -3.70 16.80
N ALA A 38 -5.24 -4.85 17.44
CA ALA A 38 -4.64 -6.09 16.94
C ALA A 38 -5.26 -6.51 15.60
N HIS A 39 -6.59 -6.38 15.47
CA HIS A 39 -7.30 -6.64 14.21
C HIS A 39 -6.85 -5.69 13.11
N GLN A 40 -6.85 -4.38 13.37
CA GLN A 40 -6.37 -3.38 12.42
C GLN A 40 -4.93 -3.64 11.99
N ARG A 41 -4.06 -4.08 12.91
CA ARG A 41 -2.70 -4.46 12.56
C ARG A 41 -2.68 -5.68 11.62
N GLY A 42 -3.57 -6.64 11.82
CA GLY A 42 -3.75 -7.78 10.91
C GLY A 42 -4.16 -7.32 9.51
N ASP A 43 -5.14 -6.43 9.40
CA ASP A 43 -5.59 -5.87 8.12
C ASP A 43 -4.47 -5.11 7.41
N ASN A 44 -3.70 -4.29 8.15
CA ASN A 44 -2.55 -3.58 7.59
C ASN A 44 -1.48 -4.56 7.08
N LEU A 45 -1.23 -5.66 7.80
CA LEU A 45 -0.30 -6.70 7.33
C LEU A 45 -0.78 -7.37 6.04
N MET A 46 -2.08 -7.54 5.85
CA MET A 46 -2.62 -8.06 4.59
C MET A 46 -2.33 -7.12 3.41
N LEU A 47 -2.37 -5.80 3.63
CA LEU A 47 -1.97 -4.82 2.61
C LEU A 47 -0.47 -4.86 2.31
N GLU A 48 0.35 -5.21 3.28
CA GLU A 48 1.81 -5.34 3.09
C GLU A 48 2.21 -6.57 2.27
N VAL A 49 1.33 -7.55 2.10
CA VAL A 49 1.59 -8.74 1.26
C VAL A 49 1.58 -8.40 -0.23
N ASP A 50 0.79 -7.40 -0.65
CA ASP A 50 0.74 -6.98 -2.06
C ASP A 50 1.88 -5.99 -2.36
N PRO A 51 2.75 -6.29 -3.35
CA PRO A 51 3.82 -5.39 -3.80
C PRO A 51 3.37 -3.97 -4.18
N ARG A 52 2.10 -3.81 -4.56
CA ARG A 52 1.51 -2.53 -4.98
C ARG A 52 1.13 -1.63 -3.83
N THR A 53 0.84 -2.22 -2.67
CA THR A 53 0.33 -1.50 -1.49
C THR A 53 1.32 -1.49 -0.33
N THR A 54 2.36 -2.31 -0.40
CA THR A 54 3.38 -2.39 0.67
C THR A 54 4.06 -1.06 0.92
N THR A 55 4.20 -0.69 2.18
CA THR A 55 4.86 0.52 2.64
C THR A 55 5.94 0.23 3.66
N GLU A 56 5.64 -0.56 4.66
CA GLU A 56 6.56 -0.90 5.74
C GLU A 56 7.58 -1.96 5.32
N LEU A 57 7.19 -2.93 4.49
CA LEU A 57 8.02 -4.05 4.09
C LEU A 57 8.73 -3.82 2.74
N ILE A 58 8.59 -2.66 2.12
CA ILE A 58 9.14 -2.39 0.79
C ILE A 58 10.65 -2.58 0.72
N ASP A 59 11.40 -2.14 1.72
CA ASP A 59 12.87 -2.29 1.77
C ASP A 59 13.26 -3.76 1.80
N ARG A 60 12.51 -4.58 2.54
CA ARG A 60 12.73 -6.02 2.62
C ARG A 60 12.42 -6.72 1.30
N TYR A 61 11.34 -6.33 0.63
CA TYR A 61 11.00 -6.84 -0.69
C TYR A 61 12.06 -6.48 -1.73
N GLU A 62 12.52 -5.24 -1.75
CA GLU A 62 13.59 -4.81 -2.64
C GLU A 62 14.88 -5.61 -2.41
N GLN A 63 15.25 -5.82 -1.17
CA GLN A 63 16.43 -6.64 -0.84
C GLN A 63 16.30 -8.08 -1.36
N ILE A 64 15.14 -8.72 -1.20
CA ILE A 64 14.88 -10.09 -1.65
C ILE A 64 14.86 -10.17 -3.19
N THR A 65 14.30 -9.16 -3.85
CA THR A 65 14.16 -9.11 -5.32
C THR A 65 15.39 -8.55 -6.02
N GLY A 66 16.40 -8.08 -5.28
CA GLY A 66 17.62 -7.48 -5.83
C GLY A 66 17.38 -6.11 -6.46
N LEU A 67 16.49 -5.31 -5.88
CA LEU A 67 16.26 -3.93 -6.25
C LEU A 67 17.02 -2.99 -5.28
N PRO A 68 17.46 -1.78 -5.72
CA PRO A 68 17.45 -1.30 -7.09
C PRO A 68 18.48 -2.02 -7.97
N ASP A 69 18.12 -2.34 -9.20
CA ASP A 69 19.02 -2.92 -10.18
C ASP A 69 19.84 -1.83 -10.91
N SER A 70 20.77 -2.27 -11.76
CA SER A 70 21.64 -1.37 -12.54
C SER A 70 20.88 -0.48 -13.55
N CYS A 71 19.63 -0.80 -13.85
CA CYS A 71 18.75 -0.02 -14.72
C CYS A 71 17.93 1.02 -13.94
N ALA A 72 18.10 1.09 -12.62
CA ALA A 72 17.40 2.06 -11.80
C ALA A 72 17.81 3.49 -12.17
N PRO A 73 16.86 4.44 -12.35
CA PRO A 73 17.22 5.84 -12.55
C PRO A 73 17.99 6.35 -11.32
N PRO A 74 19.05 7.16 -11.55
CA PRO A 74 19.78 7.76 -10.45
C PRO A 74 18.90 8.75 -9.70
N GLY A 75 18.99 8.77 -8.37
CA GLY A 75 18.30 9.69 -7.50
C GLY A 75 17.32 9.04 -6.51
N ILE A 76 16.70 9.89 -5.69
CA ILE A 76 15.74 9.45 -4.67
C ILE A 76 14.43 9.07 -5.37
N GLN A 77 14.00 7.85 -5.19
CA GLN A 77 12.77 7.33 -5.76
C GLN A 77 11.60 7.56 -4.79
N THR A 78 10.45 7.91 -5.35
CA THR A 78 9.20 8.01 -4.57
C THR A 78 8.70 6.61 -4.21
N LEU A 79 7.89 6.50 -3.15
CA LEU A 79 7.26 5.25 -2.74
C LEU A 79 6.49 4.58 -3.89
N ALA A 80 5.72 5.36 -4.64
CA ALA A 80 4.96 4.86 -5.78
C ALA A 80 5.86 4.27 -6.89
N GLN A 81 7.01 4.88 -7.17
CA GLN A 81 7.98 4.35 -8.13
C GLN A 81 8.61 3.04 -7.66
N ARG A 82 8.89 2.94 -6.36
CA ARG A 82 9.42 1.72 -5.75
C ARG A 82 8.41 0.57 -5.82
N GLN A 83 7.15 0.84 -5.42
CA GLN A 83 6.06 -0.13 -5.51
C GLN A 83 5.84 -0.62 -6.95
N GLN A 84 5.83 0.30 -7.92
CA GLN A 84 5.67 -0.05 -9.33
C GLN A 84 6.80 -0.95 -9.86
N ARG A 85 8.03 -0.70 -9.45
CA ARG A 85 9.16 -1.57 -9.81
C ARG A 85 9.07 -2.93 -9.15
N LEU A 86 8.72 -2.94 -7.89
CA LEU A 86 8.54 -4.18 -7.15
C LEU A 86 7.44 -5.03 -7.80
N ASP A 87 6.30 -4.42 -8.13
CA ASP A 87 5.20 -5.07 -8.84
C ASP A 87 5.65 -5.62 -10.19
N ALA A 88 6.37 -4.82 -10.97
CA ALA A 88 6.93 -5.26 -12.25
C ALA A 88 7.91 -6.43 -12.09
N LYS A 89 8.66 -6.51 -11.00
CA LYS A 89 9.61 -7.60 -10.74
C LYS A 89 8.93 -8.88 -10.26
N VAL A 90 7.93 -8.75 -9.39
CA VAL A 90 7.26 -9.89 -8.75
C VAL A 90 6.14 -10.45 -9.61
N ASN A 91 5.33 -9.59 -10.24
CA ASN A 91 4.11 -9.97 -10.95
C ASN A 91 4.26 -10.04 -12.47
N VAL A 92 5.47 -9.78 -13.00
CA VAL A 92 5.71 -9.96 -14.44
C VAL A 92 5.59 -11.44 -14.79
N THR A 93 4.54 -11.76 -15.47
CA THR A 93 4.40 -13.04 -16.17
C THR A 93 5.34 -12.99 -17.39
N GLY A 94 6.56 -13.52 -17.22
CA GLY A 94 7.52 -13.58 -18.30
C GLY A 94 6.95 -14.29 -19.52
N GLY A 95 7.12 -13.70 -20.70
CA GLY A 95 6.71 -14.30 -21.97
C GLY A 95 7.75 -14.04 -23.04
N ILE A 96 8.07 -15.07 -23.84
CA ILE A 96 9.01 -14.96 -24.97
C ILE A 96 8.24 -14.59 -26.25
N ASN A 97 6.92 -14.38 -26.17
CA ASN A 97 6.11 -14.09 -27.33
C ASN A 97 6.11 -12.60 -27.72
N LYS A 98 5.86 -12.34 -29.01
CA LYS A 98 5.81 -10.99 -29.57
C LYS A 98 4.79 -10.10 -28.86
N ALA A 99 3.67 -10.65 -28.41
CA ALA A 99 2.60 -9.91 -27.73
C ALA A 99 3.07 -9.35 -26.39
N PHE A 100 3.85 -10.11 -25.62
CA PHE A 100 4.44 -9.67 -24.36
C PHE A 100 5.37 -8.46 -24.57
N TYR A 101 6.30 -8.55 -25.52
CA TYR A 101 7.23 -7.46 -25.80
C TYR A 101 6.52 -6.21 -26.32
N LEU A 102 5.50 -6.35 -27.15
CA LEU A 102 4.71 -5.22 -27.62
C LEU A 102 3.93 -4.55 -26.50
N ALA A 103 3.40 -5.32 -25.54
CA ALA A 103 2.73 -4.78 -24.36
C ALA A 103 3.69 -3.99 -23.47
N GLN A 104 4.88 -4.54 -23.20
CA GLN A 104 5.93 -3.86 -22.44
C GLN A 104 6.39 -2.57 -23.13
N TRP A 105 6.57 -2.61 -24.45
CA TRP A 105 6.96 -1.45 -25.24
C TRP A 105 5.90 -0.34 -25.19
N ARG A 106 4.62 -0.69 -25.30
CA ARG A 106 3.51 0.28 -25.18
C ARG A 106 3.47 0.95 -23.82
N LEU A 107 3.70 0.21 -22.74
CA LEU A 107 3.78 0.77 -21.40
C LEU A 107 4.92 1.78 -21.26
N LEU A 108 6.09 1.47 -21.79
CA LEU A 108 7.24 2.38 -21.78
C LEU A 108 6.99 3.66 -22.56
N VAL A 109 6.34 3.57 -23.72
CA VAL A 109 5.98 4.73 -24.55
C VAL A 109 4.98 5.62 -23.81
N LEU A 110 3.92 5.05 -23.24
CA LEU A 110 2.92 5.78 -22.47
C LEU A 110 3.52 6.49 -21.25
N MET A 111 4.41 5.80 -20.52
CA MET A 111 5.15 6.43 -19.41
C MET A 111 6.02 7.60 -19.86
N ARG A 112 6.71 7.47 -20.98
CA ARG A 112 7.52 8.56 -21.55
C ARG A 112 6.67 9.77 -21.93
N GLU A 113 5.53 9.55 -22.54
CA GLU A 113 4.59 10.63 -22.92
C GLU A 113 4.01 11.32 -21.69
N ALA A 114 3.65 10.56 -20.64
CA ALA A 114 3.17 11.10 -19.38
C ALA A 114 4.23 11.97 -18.68
N LEU A 115 5.48 11.56 -18.69
CA LEU A 115 6.60 12.34 -18.14
C LEU A 115 6.85 13.63 -18.94
N GLN A 116 6.76 13.56 -20.27
CA GLN A 116 6.93 14.74 -21.13
C GLN A 116 5.78 15.75 -20.97
N SER A 117 4.55 15.28 -20.80
CA SER A 117 3.41 16.15 -20.53
C SER A 117 3.54 16.86 -19.18
N SER A 118 3.98 16.16 -18.17
CA SER A 118 4.22 16.73 -16.83
C SER A 118 5.33 17.77 -16.83
N SER A 119 6.42 17.54 -17.55
CA SER A 119 7.52 18.53 -17.68
C SER A 119 7.08 19.80 -18.39
N LYS A 120 6.28 19.69 -19.45
CA LYS A 120 5.71 20.85 -20.17
C LYS A 120 4.80 21.69 -19.29
N VAL A 121 3.96 21.05 -18.46
CA VAL A 121 3.08 21.76 -17.51
C VAL A 121 3.89 22.54 -16.48
N LEU A 122 4.97 21.96 -15.96
CA LEU A 122 5.88 22.64 -15.02
C LEU A 122 6.61 23.84 -15.67
N GLU A 123 6.99 23.71 -16.92
CA GLU A 123 7.66 24.78 -17.67
C GLU A 123 6.70 25.95 -17.95
N LEU A 124 5.46 25.68 -18.34
CA LEU A 124 4.41 26.67 -18.49
C LEU A 124 4.07 27.38 -17.18
N ALA A 125 4.01 26.64 -16.07
CA ALA A 125 3.79 27.23 -14.74
C ALA A 125 4.94 28.16 -14.32
N ARG A 126 6.20 27.81 -14.62
CA ARG A 126 7.36 28.69 -14.39
C ARG A 126 7.31 29.98 -15.21
N LEU A 127 6.94 29.87 -16.49
CA LEU A 127 6.84 31.05 -17.37
C LEU A 127 5.69 31.98 -16.96
N SER A 128 4.60 31.46 -16.43
CA SER A 128 3.50 32.29 -15.90
C SER A 128 3.89 33.01 -14.61
N ALA A 129 4.68 32.37 -13.74
CA ALA A 129 5.15 32.94 -12.47
C ALA A 129 6.24 34.05 -12.68
N SER A 130 6.95 34.04 -13.78
CA SER A 130 7.98 35.04 -14.08
C SER A 130 7.44 36.36 -14.72
N ARG A 131 6.13 36.46 -14.98
CA ARG A 131 5.47 37.65 -15.56
C ARG A 131 4.82 38.57 -14.52
N HIS A 132 4.93 38.28 -13.25
CA HIS A 132 4.53 39.10 -12.11
C HIS A 132 5.76 39.58 -11.34
#